data_c3bbda763c74253b2a134c67130b73b0
#
_entry.id   c3bbda763c74253b2a134c67130b73b0
#
_cell.length_a   1.000
_cell.length_b   1.000
_cell.length_c   1.000
_cell.angle_alpha   90.00
_cell.angle_beta   90.00
_cell.angle_gamma   90.00
#
_symmetry.space_group_name_H-M   'P 1'
#
loop_
_entity.id
_entity.type
_entity.pdbx_description
1 polymer ?
#
loop_
_entity_poly.entity_id
_entity_poly.type
_entity_poly.pdbx_seq_one_letter_code
_entity_poly.pdbx_strand_id
1 'polypeptide(L)'
;MVQDTGMTAEACDVCGDGSMVPHVEVALPRVGSVWINRCVRNACGFRQIRPRLTVPDLSAFYSADYFDDASQAGFQGYARQWHRYQRDAYFLARDLRAFRSRGRLLEVGSALGFLLGALAGNSDWTVEGVEISSFGAWYTRNRFGLTVHQSTLEAAHLQSNSFDFVIQKDLLEHVLEPRRHLEETFRIMRPGARMRLITPNGDADVGPMERARLGSPSEIPVLEQGHVSFFTRRHLLRLLNETGFTVLGLRNIGLRRGIRALGVVPFWQRRPAVILRDDLMRTVRNRNELMTDADVEKYRQRAERMDKEIERSSSWLRRWKPYYYYRYLVKCCDALPSSMTFGQDFDVLVQKV
;
A
#
# COMPACT_ATOMS: atom_id res chain seq x y z
N MET A 1 5.07 36.85 -8.89
CA MET A 1 4.61 37.09 -7.50
C MET A 1 4.00 35.79 -7.02
N VAL A 2 4.71 35.04 -6.17
CA VAL A 2 4.21 33.86 -5.51
C VAL A 2 3.21 34.37 -4.47
N GLN A 3 1.93 34.00 -4.62
CA GLN A 3 0.93 34.28 -3.59
C GLN A 3 1.39 33.53 -2.32
N ASP A 4 1.65 34.29 -1.30
CA ASP A 4 1.92 33.82 0.08
C ASP A 4 0.61 33.22 0.62
N THR A 5 0.37 31.95 0.29
CA THR A 5 -0.68 31.16 0.92
C THR A 5 -0.13 30.83 2.30
N GLY A 6 -0.65 31.48 3.34
CA GLY A 6 -0.28 31.31 4.75
C GLY A 6 -0.31 29.86 5.25
N MET A 7 0.52 29.02 4.64
CA MET A 7 0.75 27.65 5.04
C MET A 7 1.63 27.66 6.28
N THR A 8 1.03 27.44 7.45
CA THR A 8 1.77 27.01 8.63
C THR A 8 2.65 25.83 8.23
N ALA A 9 3.96 25.97 8.39
CA ALA A 9 4.91 24.92 8.04
C ALA A 9 4.60 23.67 8.90
N GLU A 10 3.92 22.70 8.32
CA GLU A 10 3.61 21.45 9.01
C GLU A 10 4.91 20.71 9.34
N ALA A 11 4.98 20.16 10.56
CA ALA A 11 6.12 19.37 10.98
C ALA A 11 6.24 18.06 10.18
N CYS A 12 7.45 17.59 9.98
CA CYS A 12 7.74 16.34 9.31
C CYS A 12 7.32 15.14 10.17
N ASP A 13 6.52 14.22 9.64
CA ASP A 13 6.03 13.04 10.37
C ASP A 13 7.12 12.08 10.83
N VAL A 14 8.30 12.13 10.22
CA VAL A 14 9.41 11.24 10.57
C VAL A 14 10.32 11.87 11.63
N CYS A 15 10.72 13.15 11.48
CA CYS A 15 11.68 13.75 12.40
C CYS A 15 11.05 14.70 13.44
N GLY A 16 9.80 15.08 13.26
CA GLY A 16 9.08 15.98 14.17
C GLY A 16 9.44 17.47 14.05
N ASP A 17 10.64 17.80 13.58
CA ASP A 17 11.20 19.17 13.69
C ASP A 17 11.39 19.90 12.35
N GLY A 18 11.32 19.17 11.23
CA GLY A 18 11.63 19.74 9.92
C GLY A 18 10.41 20.31 9.24
N SER A 19 10.50 21.52 8.70
CA SER A 19 9.50 22.05 7.79
C SER A 19 9.48 21.25 6.48
N MET A 20 8.29 21.11 5.88
CA MET A 20 8.10 20.45 4.59
C MET A 20 8.02 21.53 3.50
N VAL A 21 8.82 21.41 2.45
CA VAL A 21 8.83 22.35 1.31
C VAL A 21 8.44 21.65 0.02
N PRO A 22 7.75 22.33 -0.91
CA PRO A 22 7.42 21.78 -2.22
C PRO A 22 8.66 21.27 -2.95
N HIS A 23 8.56 20.07 -3.55
CA HIS A 23 9.67 19.41 -4.24
C HIS A 23 9.30 18.97 -5.66
N VAL A 24 8.25 18.18 -5.82
CA VAL A 24 7.75 17.72 -7.13
C VAL A 24 6.24 17.85 -7.17
N GLU A 25 5.73 18.51 -8.20
CA GLU A 25 4.30 18.53 -8.49
C GLU A 25 3.88 17.26 -9.23
N VAL A 26 2.78 16.65 -8.80
CA VAL A 26 2.25 15.42 -9.38
C VAL A 26 0.72 15.47 -9.50
N ALA A 27 0.18 14.75 -10.48
CA ALA A 27 -1.24 14.52 -10.60
C ALA A 27 -1.65 13.29 -9.79
N LEU A 28 -2.58 13.46 -8.86
CA LEU A 28 -3.24 12.36 -8.16
C LEU A 28 -4.65 12.20 -8.76
N PRO A 29 -4.94 11.08 -9.46
CA PRO A 29 -6.23 10.86 -10.08
C PRO A 29 -7.38 11.06 -9.10
N ARG A 30 -8.47 11.71 -9.51
CA ARG A 30 -9.66 12.03 -8.72
C ARG A 30 -9.47 13.06 -7.59
N VAL A 31 -8.24 13.40 -7.25
CA VAL A 31 -7.92 14.41 -6.22
C VAL A 31 -7.48 15.73 -6.87
N GLY A 32 -6.61 15.68 -7.86
CA GLY A 32 -6.11 16.85 -8.57
C GLY A 32 -4.58 16.95 -8.54
N SER A 33 -4.07 18.17 -8.75
CA SER A 33 -2.64 18.46 -8.64
C SER A 33 -2.27 18.63 -7.18
N VAL A 34 -1.22 17.93 -6.75
CA VAL A 34 -0.69 17.94 -5.39
C VAL A 34 0.84 18.03 -5.42
N TRP A 35 1.44 18.41 -4.30
CA TRP A 35 2.88 18.49 -4.18
C TRP A 35 3.43 17.35 -3.33
N ILE A 36 4.45 16.66 -3.84
CA ILE A 36 5.37 15.89 -3.00
C ILE A 36 6.29 16.91 -2.34
N ASN A 37 6.12 17.12 -1.04
CA ASN A 37 6.98 17.99 -0.26
C ASN A 37 8.13 17.19 0.34
N ARG A 38 9.26 17.85 0.58
CA ARG A 38 10.46 17.26 1.17
C ARG A 38 10.81 17.98 2.47
N CYS A 39 11.17 17.21 3.49
CA CYS A 39 11.69 17.75 4.74
C CYS A 39 13.02 18.47 4.51
N VAL A 40 13.12 19.72 4.98
CA VAL A 40 14.32 20.58 4.82
C VAL A 40 15.52 20.09 5.62
N ARG A 41 15.34 19.27 6.67
CA ARG A 41 16.47 18.71 7.43
C ARG A 41 17.24 17.72 6.57
N ASN A 42 18.48 18.04 6.21
CA ASN A 42 19.33 17.19 5.39
C ASN A 42 19.49 15.77 5.96
N ALA A 43 19.56 15.65 7.29
CA ALA A 43 19.60 14.36 7.97
C ALA A 43 18.29 13.58 7.89
N CYS A 44 17.16 14.19 7.47
CA CYS A 44 15.87 13.52 7.27
C CYS A 44 15.56 13.38 5.79
N GLY A 45 15.15 14.45 5.11
CA GLY A 45 14.80 14.44 3.68
C GLY A 45 13.56 13.59 3.36
N PHE A 46 12.68 13.34 4.35
CA PHE A 46 11.43 12.59 4.14
C PHE A 46 10.54 13.30 3.13
N ARG A 47 9.85 12.55 2.31
CA ARG A 47 8.95 13.06 1.27
C ARG A 47 7.53 12.61 1.53
N GLN A 48 6.57 13.54 1.41
CA GLN A 48 5.16 13.28 1.64
C GLN A 48 4.29 14.26 0.85
N ILE A 49 3.09 13.85 0.47
CA ILE A 49 2.10 14.72 -0.17
C ILE A 49 1.65 15.81 0.81
N ARG A 50 1.64 17.06 0.31
CA ARG A 50 1.11 18.22 1.01
C ARG A 50 0.32 19.13 0.05
N PRO A 51 -0.74 19.82 0.50
CA PRO A 51 -1.36 19.65 1.83
C PRO A 51 -1.78 18.20 2.07
N ARG A 52 -1.95 17.80 3.33
CA ARG A 52 -2.43 16.45 3.66
C ARG A 52 -3.78 16.21 3.03
N LEU A 53 -3.95 15.04 2.45
CA LEU A 53 -5.25 14.56 2.02
C LEU A 53 -6.14 14.31 3.25
N THR A 54 -7.43 14.34 3.04
CA THR A 54 -8.41 14.01 4.07
C THR A 54 -8.86 12.54 3.97
N VAL A 55 -9.48 12.00 5.03
CA VAL A 55 -10.09 10.66 4.97
C VAL A 55 -11.12 10.55 3.84
N PRO A 56 -12.00 11.55 3.59
CA PRO A 56 -12.87 11.56 2.42
C PRO A 56 -12.12 11.49 1.07
N ASP A 57 -10.95 12.12 0.94
CA ASP A 57 -10.14 12.02 -0.28
C ASP A 57 -9.64 10.60 -0.52
N LEU A 58 -9.16 9.95 0.54
CA LEU A 58 -8.75 8.54 0.47
C LEU A 58 -9.94 7.63 0.16
N SER A 59 -11.08 7.82 0.81
CA SER A 59 -12.29 7.02 0.57
C SER A 59 -12.77 7.16 -0.88
N ALA A 60 -12.69 8.36 -1.47
CA ALA A 60 -12.99 8.57 -2.88
C ALA A 60 -11.98 7.89 -3.81
N PHE A 61 -10.69 7.87 -3.44
CA PHE A 61 -9.67 7.17 -4.20
C PHE A 61 -9.88 5.65 -4.16
N TYR A 62 -10.18 5.08 -2.98
CA TYR A 62 -10.43 3.65 -2.76
C TYR A 62 -11.91 3.26 -2.93
N SER A 63 -12.66 4.02 -3.72
CA SER A 63 -14.03 3.65 -4.09
C SER A 63 -14.08 2.27 -4.74
N ALA A 64 -15.30 1.75 -4.92
CA ALA A 64 -15.50 0.45 -5.55
C ALA A 64 -14.81 0.32 -6.93
N ASP A 65 -14.64 1.43 -7.65
CA ASP A 65 -13.94 1.46 -8.95
C ASP A 65 -12.44 1.26 -8.88
N TYR A 66 -11.84 1.39 -7.69
CA TYR A 66 -10.41 1.10 -7.48
C TYR A 66 -10.04 -0.33 -7.86
N PHE A 67 -10.95 -1.28 -7.63
CA PHE A 67 -10.75 -2.70 -7.91
C PHE A 67 -11.30 -3.14 -9.28
N ASP A 68 -11.80 -2.22 -10.11
CA ASP A 68 -12.39 -2.54 -11.42
C ASP A 68 -11.37 -2.38 -12.54
N ASP A 69 -11.20 -3.42 -13.35
CA ASP A 69 -10.31 -3.41 -14.51
C ASP A 69 -10.77 -2.42 -15.61
N ALA A 70 -12.05 -2.06 -15.62
CA ALA A 70 -12.60 -1.06 -16.54
C ALA A 70 -12.28 0.38 -16.13
N SER A 71 -11.84 0.60 -14.88
CA SER A 71 -11.46 1.91 -14.38
C SER A 71 -10.04 2.25 -14.83
N GLN A 72 -9.84 3.46 -15.35
CA GLN A 72 -8.50 3.98 -15.68
C GLN A 72 -7.69 4.35 -14.42
N ALA A 73 -8.32 4.39 -13.25
CA ALA A 73 -7.70 4.69 -11.96
C ALA A 73 -7.87 3.50 -11.02
N GLY A 74 -6.78 3.04 -10.40
CA GLY A 74 -6.81 1.94 -9.46
C GLY A 74 -5.96 0.75 -9.88
N PHE A 75 -6.14 -0.36 -9.18
CA PHE A 75 -5.32 -1.54 -9.37
C PHE A 75 -5.95 -2.50 -10.39
N GLN A 76 -5.56 -2.38 -11.65
CA GLN A 76 -6.04 -3.27 -12.72
C GLN A 76 -5.61 -4.73 -12.49
N GLY A 77 -6.51 -5.66 -12.76
CA GLY A 77 -6.24 -7.10 -12.65
C GLY A 77 -6.15 -7.60 -11.21
N TYR A 78 -6.81 -6.94 -10.26
CA TYR A 78 -6.77 -7.35 -8.85
C TYR A 78 -7.28 -8.80 -8.67
N ALA A 79 -8.36 -9.17 -9.35
CA ALA A 79 -8.91 -10.52 -9.32
C ALA A 79 -7.88 -11.60 -9.76
N ARG A 80 -7.05 -11.29 -10.76
CA ARG A 80 -5.98 -12.19 -11.26
C ARG A 80 -4.89 -12.45 -10.22
N GLN A 81 -4.81 -11.64 -9.17
CA GLN A 81 -3.81 -11.83 -8.11
C GLN A 81 -4.21 -12.86 -7.06
N TRP A 82 -5.45 -13.38 -7.08
CA TRP A 82 -5.91 -14.40 -6.15
C TRP A 82 -4.89 -15.51 -5.91
N HIS A 83 -4.31 -16.07 -6.98
CA HIS A 83 -3.30 -17.13 -6.86
C HIS A 83 -2.00 -16.69 -6.19
N ARG A 84 -1.61 -15.42 -6.39
CA ARG A 84 -0.46 -14.84 -5.70
C ARG A 84 -0.73 -14.81 -4.21
N TYR A 85 -1.92 -14.38 -3.80
CA TYR A 85 -2.31 -14.34 -2.40
C TYR A 85 -2.44 -15.72 -1.77
N GLN A 86 -2.98 -16.71 -2.49
CA GLN A 86 -2.99 -18.10 -2.02
C GLN A 86 -1.60 -18.64 -1.72
N ARG A 87 -0.64 -18.38 -2.62
CA ARG A 87 0.75 -18.78 -2.41
C ARG A 87 1.37 -18.01 -1.23
N ASP A 88 1.17 -16.70 -1.17
CA ASP A 88 1.71 -15.85 -0.11
C ASP A 88 1.13 -16.29 1.25
N ALA A 89 -0.15 -16.67 1.31
CA ALA A 89 -0.81 -17.25 2.48
C ALA A 89 -0.20 -18.60 2.90
N TYR A 90 0.11 -19.47 1.94
CA TYR A 90 0.76 -20.77 2.25
C TYR A 90 2.10 -20.58 2.96
N PHE A 91 2.96 -19.70 2.46
CA PHE A 91 4.24 -19.41 3.10
C PHE A 91 4.06 -18.70 4.43
N LEU A 92 3.14 -17.76 4.51
CA LEU A 92 2.85 -17.08 5.76
C LEU A 92 2.31 -18.05 6.83
N ALA A 93 1.40 -18.95 6.47
CA ALA A 93 0.90 -19.98 7.37
C ALA A 93 2.02 -20.88 7.91
N ARG A 94 3.03 -21.20 7.09
CA ARG A 94 4.24 -21.92 7.54
C ARG A 94 5.05 -21.09 8.54
N ASP A 95 5.26 -19.81 8.25
CA ASP A 95 6.04 -18.91 9.11
C ASP A 95 5.29 -18.64 10.44
N LEU A 96 3.96 -18.53 10.39
CA LEU A 96 3.10 -18.41 11.56
C LEU A 96 3.20 -19.67 12.45
N ARG A 97 3.15 -20.88 11.87
CA ARG A 97 3.32 -22.14 12.64
C ARG A 97 4.69 -22.21 13.32
N ALA A 98 5.74 -21.71 12.67
CA ALA A 98 7.08 -21.63 13.28
C ALA A 98 7.14 -20.58 14.41
N PHE A 99 6.31 -19.57 14.39
CA PHE A 99 6.21 -18.57 15.45
C PHE A 99 5.30 -19.04 16.59
N ARG A 100 4.07 -19.49 16.26
CA ARG A 100 3.05 -19.96 17.22
C ARG A 100 2.03 -20.84 16.49
N SER A 101 1.54 -21.89 17.13
CA SER A 101 0.59 -22.83 16.52
C SER A 101 -0.76 -22.18 16.18
N ARG A 102 -1.23 -21.25 17.01
CA ARG A 102 -2.50 -20.53 16.86
C ARG A 102 -2.41 -19.13 17.46
N GLY A 103 -3.30 -18.24 17.07
CA GLY A 103 -3.36 -16.87 17.57
C GLY A 103 -4.40 -16.04 16.81
N ARG A 104 -4.44 -14.75 17.13
CA ARG A 104 -5.25 -13.76 16.39
C ARG A 104 -4.36 -12.94 15.47
N LEU A 105 -4.73 -12.89 14.21
CA LEU A 105 -4.03 -12.14 13.16
C LEU A 105 -4.94 -11.03 12.64
N LEU A 106 -4.39 -9.84 12.49
CA LEU A 106 -5.04 -8.71 11.83
C LEU A 106 -4.28 -8.36 10.54
N GLU A 107 -5.00 -8.26 9.43
CA GLU A 107 -4.51 -7.59 8.22
C GLU A 107 -5.09 -6.19 8.15
N VAL A 108 -4.24 -5.16 8.17
CA VAL A 108 -4.66 -3.76 7.98
C VAL A 108 -4.48 -3.39 6.51
N GLY A 109 -5.53 -2.85 5.90
CA GLY A 109 -5.60 -2.67 4.45
C GLY A 109 -5.87 -4.00 3.74
N SER A 110 -6.88 -4.76 4.19
CA SER A 110 -7.14 -6.11 3.69
C SER A 110 -7.69 -6.17 2.26
N ALA A 111 -8.06 -5.03 1.69
CA ALA A 111 -8.62 -4.91 0.34
C ALA A 111 -9.80 -5.90 0.10
N LEU A 112 -9.69 -6.80 -0.87
CA LEU A 112 -10.70 -7.83 -1.14
C LEU A 112 -10.55 -9.09 -0.25
N GLY A 113 -9.72 -9.05 0.79
CA GLY A 113 -9.54 -10.14 1.75
C GLY A 113 -8.91 -11.41 1.19
N PHE A 114 -8.22 -11.33 0.06
CA PHE A 114 -7.64 -12.52 -0.59
C PHE A 114 -6.60 -13.23 0.27
N LEU A 115 -5.75 -12.48 0.98
CA LEU A 115 -4.79 -13.08 1.89
C LEU A 115 -5.48 -13.68 3.11
N LEU A 116 -6.43 -12.96 3.70
CA LEU A 116 -7.21 -13.43 4.85
C LEU A 116 -8.01 -14.69 4.54
N GLY A 117 -8.75 -14.70 3.42
CA GLY A 117 -9.54 -15.87 3.01
C GLY A 117 -8.68 -17.10 2.74
N ALA A 118 -7.50 -16.92 2.14
CA ALA A 118 -6.56 -18.01 1.94
C ALA A 118 -5.91 -18.48 3.25
N LEU A 119 -5.64 -17.60 4.21
CA LEU A 119 -5.11 -17.95 5.54
C LEU A 119 -6.13 -18.69 6.39
N ALA A 120 -7.39 -18.23 6.41
CA ALA A 120 -8.46 -18.88 7.16
C ALA A 120 -8.65 -20.35 6.77
N GLY A 121 -8.46 -20.69 5.49
CA GLY A 121 -8.53 -22.06 5.00
C GLY A 121 -7.26 -22.90 5.19
N ASN A 122 -6.14 -22.31 5.61
CA ASN A 122 -4.82 -22.96 5.64
C ASN A 122 -4.09 -22.86 7.00
N SER A 123 -4.72 -22.30 8.02
CA SER A 123 -4.09 -22.11 9.34
C SER A 123 -5.12 -22.19 10.47
N ASP A 124 -4.64 -22.48 11.70
CA ASP A 124 -5.43 -22.45 12.94
C ASP A 124 -5.48 -21.04 13.58
N TRP A 125 -5.21 -20.00 12.78
CA TRP A 125 -5.26 -18.63 13.24
C TRP A 125 -6.63 -18.01 13.00
N THR A 126 -7.15 -17.32 13.99
CA THR A 126 -8.32 -16.44 13.82
C THR A 126 -7.86 -15.20 13.09
N VAL A 127 -8.43 -14.92 11.91
CA VAL A 127 -8.02 -13.82 11.05
C VAL A 127 -9.12 -12.76 10.95
N GLU A 128 -8.73 -11.50 11.03
CA GLU A 128 -9.62 -10.33 10.96
C GLU A 128 -8.98 -9.28 10.03
N GLY A 129 -9.80 -8.39 9.45
CA GLY A 129 -9.34 -7.31 8.58
C GLY A 129 -9.77 -5.93 9.05
N VAL A 130 -8.99 -4.93 8.67
CA VAL A 130 -9.39 -3.51 8.64
C VAL A 130 -9.27 -3.05 7.20
N GLU A 131 -10.35 -2.44 6.67
CA GLU A 131 -10.41 -1.98 5.28
C GLU A 131 -11.27 -0.72 5.18
N ILE A 132 -10.74 0.33 4.54
CA ILE A 132 -11.45 1.60 4.37
C ILE A 132 -12.49 1.54 3.23
N SER A 133 -12.22 0.71 2.19
CA SER A 133 -13.14 0.54 1.08
C SER A 133 -14.38 -0.24 1.50
N SER A 134 -15.54 0.37 1.33
CA SER A 134 -16.83 -0.29 1.60
C SER A 134 -17.04 -1.52 0.73
N PHE A 135 -16.67 -1.46 -0.55
CA PHE A 135 -16.71 -2.62 -1.42
C PHE A 135 -15.75 -3.72 -0.97
N GLY A 136 -14.50 -3.37 -0.62
CA GLY A 136 -13.50 -4.34 -0.14
C GLY A 136 -13.97 -5.06 1.12
N ALA A 137 -14.43 -4.31 2.11
CA ALA A 137 -14.97 -4.87 3.35
C ALA A 137 -16.23 -5.72 3.13
N TRP A 138 -17.17 -5.24 2.30
CA TRP A 138 -18.36 -5.98 1.92
C TRP A 138 -18.01 -7.30 1.21
N TYR A 139 -17.12 -7.25 0.21
CA TYR A 139 -16.69 -8.43 -0.55
C TYR A 139 -16.06 -9.48 0.36
N THR A 140 -15.14 -9.07 1.23
CA THR A 140 -14.46 -9.98 2.17
C THR A 140 -15.44 -10.67 3.11
N ARG A 141 -16.39 -9.93 3.68
CA ARG A 141 -17.43 -10.50 4.56
C ARG A 141 -18.31 -11.50 3.83
N ASN A 142 -18.78 -11.16 2.63
CA ASN A 142 -19.71 -12.01 1.87
C ASN A 142 -19.02 -13.21 1.21
N ARG A 143 -17.78 -13.06 0.74
CA ARG A 143 -17.07 -14.10 0.01
C ARG A 143 -16.39 -15.12 0.92
N PHE A 144 -15.88 -14.67 2.07
CA PHE A 144 -15.06 -15.49 2.96
C PHE A 144 -15.68 -15.67 4.35
N GLY A 145 -16.75 -14.97 4.69
CA GLY A 145 -17.38 -15.04 6.02
C GLY A 145 -16.51 -14.47 7.15
N LEU A 146 -15.57 -13.58 6.83
CA LEU A 146 -14.59 -13.08 7.78
C LEU A 146 -15.01 -11.74 8.40
N THR A 147 -14.54 -11.50 9.62
CA THR A 147 -14.70 -10.21 10.29
C THR A 147 -13.79 -9.17 9.63
N VAL A 148 -14.38 -8.07 9.18
CA VAL A 148 -13.65 -6.91 8.65
C VAL A 148 -14.23 -5.64 9.25
N HIS A 149 -13.40 -4.79 9.82
CA HIS A 149 -13.76 -3.46 10.31
C HIS A 149 -13.64 -2.47 9.16
N GLN A 150 -14.78 -1.93 8.71
CA GLN A 150 -14.81 -0.95 7.62
C GLN A 150 -14.47 0.43 8.16
N SER A 151 -13.18 0.74 8.28
CA SER A 151 -12.67 1.99 8.85
C SER A 151 -11.17 2.13 8.58
N THR A 152 -10.55 3.22 9.06
CA THR A 152 -9.11 3.26 9.31
C THR A 152 -8.79 2.45 10.57
N LEU A 153 -7.51 2.11 10.78
CA LEU A 153 -7.09 1.38 11.99
C LEU A 153 -7.42 2.17 13.26
N GLU A 154 -7.19 3.47 13.24
CA GLU A 154 -7.41 4.38 14.36
C GLU A 154 -8.89 4.51 14.73
N ALA A 155 -9.77 4.44 13.72
CA ALA A 155 -11.22 4.53 13.90
C ALA A 155 -11.89 3.17 14.15
N ALA A 156 -11.18 2.06 14.02
CA ALA A 156 -11.70 0.72 14.31
C ALA A 156 -11.87 0.44 15.81
N HIS A 157 -11.29 1.26 16.67
CA HIS A 157 -11.38 1.15 18.14
C HIS A 157 -11.07 -0.27 18.66
N LEU A 158 -10.07 -0.92 18.07
CA LEU A 158 -9.70 -2.28 18.46
C LEU A 158 -9.11 -2.31 19.87
N GLN A 159 -9.36 -3.41 20.58
CA GLN A 159 -8.86 -3.59 21.93
C GLN A 159 -7.33 -3.64 21.98
N SER A 160 -6.73 -3.00 23.01
CA SER A 160 -5.29 -3.08 23.26
C SER A 160 -4.85 -4.52 23.53
N ASN A 161 -3.64 -4.87 23.13
CA ASN A 161 -3.02 -6.18 23.40
C ASN A 161 -3.91 -7.37 22.98
N SER A 162 -4.54 -7.29 21.79
CA SER A 162 -5.49 -8.31 21.34
C SER A 162 -4.99 -9.18 20.19
N PHE A 163 -3.97 -8.74 19.45
CA PHE A 163 -3.44 -9.46 18.29
C PHE A 163 -2.04 -10.04 18.54
N ASP A 164 -1.83 -11.26 18.07
CA ASP A 164 -0.54 -11.97 18.14
C ASP A 164 0.32 -11.74 16.90
N PHE A 165 -0.32 -11.41 15.78
CA PHE A 165 0.36 -11.06 14.53
C PHE A 165 -0.41 -9.98 13.78
N VAL A 166 0.31 -9.02 13.20
CA VAL A 166 -0.26 -7.98 12.33
C VAL A 166 0.43 -8.03 10.97
N ILE A 167 -0.35 -7.86 9.91
CA ILE A 167 0.15 -7.71 8.55
C ILE A 167 -0.26 -6.34 8.03
N GLN A 168 0.71 -5.64 7.44
CA GLN A 168 0.51 -4.42 6.68
C GLN A 168 1.30 -4.57 5.38
N LYS A 169 0.59 -4.70 4.26
CA LYS A 169 1.22 -4.88 2.96
C LYS A 169 0.70 -3.88 1.97
N ASP A 170 1.61 -3.11 1.39
CA ASP A 170 1.29 -2.05 0.45
C ASP A 170 0.23 -1.09 1.07
N LEU A 171 0.47 -0.65 2.33
CA LEU A 171 -0.45 0.16 3.14
C LEU A 171 0.20 1.41 3.73
N LEU A 172 1.37 1.31 4.38
CA LEU A 172 1.94 2.42 5.17
C LEU A 172 2.21 3.66 4.31
N GLU A 173 2.51 3.48 3.03
CA GLU A 173 2.67 4.56 2.04
C GLU A 173 1.38 5.34 1.75
N HIS A 174 0.22 4.77 2.08
CA HIS A 174 -1.10 5.38 1.89
C HIS A 174 -1.64 6.03 3.18
N VAL A 175 -0.95 5.85 4.30
CA VAL A 175 -1.38 6.35 5.60
C VAL A 175 -1.06 7.85 5.72
N LEU A 176 -2.05 8.63 6.15
CA LEU A 176 -1.94 10.08 6.30
C LEU A 176 -0.99 10.49 7.45
N GLU A 177 -1.05 9.75 8.56
CA GLU A 177 -0.29 9.99 9.79
C GLU A 177 0.48 8.71 10.19
N PRO A 178 1.60 8.38 9.50
CA PRO A 178 2.25 7.08 9.65
C PRO A 178 2.78 6.81 11.06
N ARG A 179 3.19 7.84 11.81
CA ARG A 179 3.59 7.69 13.20
C ARG A 179 2.43 7.23 14.07
N ARG A 180 1.32 7.94 14.04
CA ARG A 180 0.11 7.61 14.80
C ARG A 180 -0.43 6.23 14.44
N HIS A 181 -0.37 5.88 13.18
CA HIS A 181 -0.74 4.55 12.68
C HIS A 181 0.11 3.43 13.28
N LEU A 182 1.43 3.63 13.34
CA LEU A 182 2.34 2.64 13.96
C LEU A 182 2.17 2.59 15.49
N GLU A 183 1.91 3.71 16.15
CA GLU A 183 1.57 3.76 17.58
C GLU A 183 0.28 2.98 17.88
N GLU A 184 -0.76 3.16 17.06
CA GLU A 184 -2.01 2.41 17.17
C GLU A 184 -1.80 0.91 16.88
N THR A 185 -1.00 0.59 15.86
CA THR A 185 -0.61 -0.80 15.58
C THR A 185 0.10 -1.40 16.79
N PHE A 186 1.05 -0.67 17.39
CA PHE A 186 1.75 -1.13 18.59
C PHE A 186 0.78 -1.35 19.76
N ARG A 187 -0.18 -0.43 19.97
CA ARG A 187 -1.17 -0.51 21.04
C ARG A 187 -2.00 -1.79 20.98
N ILE A 188 -2.50 -2.15 19.78
CA ILE A 188 -3.37 -3.33 19.59
C ILE A 188 -2.64 -4.66 19.65
N MET A 189 -1.32 -4.69 19.42
CA MET A 189 -0.51 -5.90 19.48
C MET A 189 -0.22 -6.31 20.92
N ARG A 190 -0.17 -7.60 21.18
CA ARG A 190 0.27 -8.16 22.49
C ARG A 190 1.77 -7.99 22.67
N PRO A 191 2.27 -7.94 23.92
CA PRO A 191 3.70 -8.12 24.17
C PRO A 191 4.21 -9.41 23.53
N GLY A 192 5.34 -9.36 22.84
CA GLY A 192 5.90 -10.48 22.08
C GLY A 192 5.24 -10.75 20.72
N ALA A 193 4.17 -10.05 20.37
CA ALA A 193 3.53 -10.15 19.05
C ALA A 193 4.45 -9.65 17.94
N ARG A 194 4.24 -10.12 16.72
CA ARG A 194 5.03 -9.72 15.54
C ARG A 194 4.18 -9.00 14.51
N MET A 195 4.81 -8.08 13.77
CA MET A 195 4.22 -7.47 12.59
C MET A 195 5.13 -7.69 11.38
N ARG A 196 4.53 -8.07 10.25
CA ARG A 196 5.17 -8.02 8.95
C ARG A 196 4.66 -6.81 8.18
N LEU A 197 5.55 -5.91 7.86
CA LEU A 197 5.30 -4.68 7.12
C LEU A 197 5.98 -4.78 5.75
N ILE A 198 5.23 -4.59 4.67
CA ILE A 198 5.74 -4.47 3.31
C ILE A 198 5.29 -3.12 2.76
N THR A 199 6.24 -2.28 2.33
CA THR A 199 5.98 -0.95 1.78
C THR A 199 7.00 -0.61 0.70
N PRO A 200 6.65 0.18 -0.33
CA PRO A 200 7.57 0.60 -1.37
C PRO A 200 8.78 1.37 -0.85
N ASN A 201 9.87 1.24 -1.60
CA ASN A 201 11.02 2.14 -1.43
C ASN A 201 10.70 3.49 -2.08
N GLY A 202 10.55 4.52 -1.25
CA GLY A 202 10.19 5.86 -1.70
C GLY A 202 11.15 6.47 -2.73
N ASP A 203 12.44 6.08 -2.73
CA ASP A 203 13.37 6.50 -3.78
C ASP A 203 13.04 5.87 -5.14
N ALA A 204 12.53 4.63 -5.12
CA ALA A 204 12.06 3.96 -6.34
C ALA A 204 10.74 4.55 -6.87
N ASP A 205 9.92 5.11 -6.01
CA ASP A 205 8.66 5.75 -6.39
C ASP A 205 8.84 7.17 -6.90
N VAL A 206 9.53 8.02 -6.13
CA VAL A 206 9.66 9.45 -6.47
C VAL A 206 10.71 9.69 -7.56
N GLY A 207 11.77 8.90 -7.60
CA GLY A 207 12.86 9.08 -8.56
C GLY A 207 12.42 9.15 -10.03
N PRO A 208 11.48 8.33 -10.53
CA PRO A 208 10.93 8.49 -11.86
C PRO A 208 10.18 9.81 -12.07
N MET A 209 9.47 10.33 -11.06
CA MET A 209 8.77 11.62 -11.11
C MET A 209 9.76 12.78 -11.19
N GLU A 210 10.81 12.75 -10.35
CA GLU A 210 11.88 13.75 -10.33
C GLU A 210 12.64 13.85 -11.66
N ARG A 211 12.72 12.74 -12.40
CA ARG A 211 13.42 12.66 -13.71
C ARG A 211 12.47 12.74 -14.91
N ALA A 212 11.19 12.98 -14.68
CA ALA A 212 10.22 13.07 -15.76
C ALA A 212 10.60 14.19 -16.72
N ARG A 213 10.67 13.85 -18.02
CA ARG A 213 10.78 14.84 -19.09
C ARG A 213 9.37 15.16 -19.57
N LEU A 214 8.92 16.36 -19.26
CA LEU A 214 7.62 16.87 -19.67
C LEU A 214 7.73 17.43 -21.08
N GLY A 215 6.76 17.13 -21.94
CA GLY A 215 6.71 17.63 -23.32
C GLY A 215 6.23 19.08 -23.38
N SER A 216 5.47 19.51 -22.35
CA SER A 216 4.99 20.89 -22.23
C SER A 216 4.83 21.29 -20.75
N PRO A 217 4.76 22.62 -20.46
CA PRO A 217 4.49 23.11 -19.09
C PRO A 217 3.11 22.70 -18.52
N SER A 218 2.19 22.28 -19.39
CA SER A 218 0.85 21.81 -19.01
C SER A 218 0.81 20.32 -18.61
N GLU A 219 1.89 19.58 -18.84
CA GLU A 219 2.00 18.18 -18.42
C GLU A 219 2.41 18.06 -16.97
N ILE A 220 1.87 17.06 -16.27
CA ILE A 220 2.22 16.70 -14.90
C ILE A 220 2.43 15.20 -14.82
N PRO A 221 3.48 14.69 -14.11
CA PRO A 221 3.63 13.26 -13.86
C PRO A 221 2.47 12.72 -13.02
N VAL A 222 1.96 11.54 -13.37
CA VAL A 222 0.83 10.91 -12.67
C VAL A 222 1.33 9.98 -11.57
N LEU A 223 0.83 10.18 -10.37
CA LEU A 223 1.02 9.28 -9.22
C LEU A 223 -0.12 8.25 -9.21
N GLU A 224 0.00 7.20 -10.03
CA GLU A 224 -1.06 6.23 -10.29
C GLU A 224 -1.51 5.45 -9.05
N GLN A 225 -0.60 5.18 -8.13
CA GLN A 225 -0.83 4.28 -7.00
C GLN A 225 -1.40 4.98 -5.76
N GLY A 226 -1.49 6.31 -5.76
CA GLY A 226 -2.05 7.06 -4.62
C GLY A 226 -1.18 7.05 -3.37
N HIS A 227 0.14 6.82 -3.51
CA HIS A 227 1.06 6.90 -2.38
C HIS A 227 1.15 8.33 -1.85
N VAL A 228 1.01 8.51 -0.54
CA VAL A 228 1.08 9.81 0.12
C VAL A 228 2.36 10.00 0.92
N SER A 229 3.02 8.91 1.30
CA SER A 229 4.27 8.89 2.09
C SER A 229 5.34 8.04 1.41
N PHE A 230 6.57 8.57 1.31
CA PHE A 230 7.66 7.96 0.54
C PHE A 230 8.83 7.60 1.46
N PHE A 231 8.81 6.38 1.97
CA PHE A 231 9.78 5.92 2.96
C PHE A 231 11.07 5.43 2.31
N THR A 232 12.20 5.86 2.86
CA THR A 232 13.47 5.16 2.70
C THR A 232 13.68 4.19 3.86
N ARG A 233 14.64 3.28 3.73
CA ARG A 233 15.03 2.37 4.81
C ARG A 233 15.28 3.11 6.14
N ARG A 234 15.96 4.26 6.09
CA ARG A 234 16.26 5.06 7.28
C ARG A 234 14.98 5.59 7.94
N HIS A 235 14.03 6.06 7.16
CA HIS A 235 12.74 6.56 7.65
C HIS A 235 11.95 5.47 8.36
N LEU A 236 11.87 4.27 7.75
CA LEU A 236 11.17 3.13 8.34
C LEU A 236 11.81 2.69 9.66
N LEU A 237 13.13 2.49 9.67
CA LEU A 237 13.84 2.07 10.88
C LEU A 237 13.68 3.08 12.00
N ARG A 238 13.75 4.39 11.70
CA ARG A 238 13.53 5.45 12.66
C ARG A 238 12.12 5.40 13.24
N LEU A 239 11.09 5.40 12.41
CA LEU A 239 9.70 5.37 12.87
C LEU A 239 9.39 4.11 13.69
N LEU A 240 9.80 2.94 13.23
CA LEU A 240 9.58 1.67 13.94
C LEU A 240 10.24 1.67 15.33
N ASN A 241 11.50 2.13 15.43
CA ASN A 241 12.19 2.20 16.71
C ASN A 241 11.55 3.24 17.65
N GLU A 242 11.21 4.44 17.15
CA GLU A 242 10.60 5.50 17.94
C GLU A 242 9.16 5.17 18.38
N THR A 243 8.46 4.26 17.69
CA THR A 243 7.14 3.75 18.07
C THR A 243 7.20 2.47 18.91
N GLY A 244 8.39 2.06 19.37
CA GLY A 244 8.58 0.98 20.32
C GLY A 244 8.83 -0.40 19.72
N PHE A 245 8.86 -0.53 18.40
CA PHE A 245 9.12 -1.82 17.75
C PHE A 245 10.60 -2.19 17.75
N THR A 246 10.92 -3.45 17.98
CA THR A 246 12.22 -4.04 17.71
C THR A 246 12.23 -4.66 16.31
N VAL A 247 13.15 -4.22 15.45
CA VAL A 247 13.29 -4.75 14.08
C VAL A 247 14.03 -6.08 14.13
N LEU A 248 13.36 -7.17 13.80
CA LEU A 248 13.94 -8.52 13.74
C LEU A 248 14.63 -8.80 12.39
N GLY A 249 14.16 -8.16 11.33
CA GLY A 249 14.75 -8.29 10.00
C GLY A 249 14.18 -7.27 9.03
N LEU A 250 15.01 -6.84 8.08
CA LEU A 250 14.60 -5.99 6.97
C LEU A 250 15.29 -6.49 5.70
N ARG A 251 14.50 -6.76 4.67
CA ARG A 251 14.96 -7.16 3.34
C ARG A 251 14.47 -6.19 2.30
N ASN A 252 15.30 -5.97 1.28
CA ASN A 252 14.85 -5.31 0.06
C ASN A 252 14.39 -6.37 -0.93
N ILE A 253 13.23 -6.17 -1.54
CA ILE A 253 12.65 -7.07 -2.53
C ILE A 253 12.37 -6.32 -3.83
N GLY A 254 12.22 -7.06 -4.96
CA GLY A 254 11.93 -6.44 -6.25
C GLY A 254 13.16 -5.77 -6.92
N LEU A 255 14.34 -6.39 -6.86
CA LEU A 255 15.60 -5.88 -7.42
C LEU A 255 15.45 -5.31 -8.84
N ARG A 256 14.89 -6.11 -9.75
CA ARG A 256 14.71 -5.71 -11.15
C ARG A 256 13.92 -4.42 -11.32
N ARG A 257 12.86 -4.26 -10.54
CA ARG A 257 12.02 -3.04 -10.56
C ARG A 257 12.76 -1.87 -9.92
N GLY A 258 13.50 -2.10 -8.83
CA GLY A 258 14.30 -1.09 -8.17
C GLY A 258 15.39 -0.52 -9.11
N ILE A 259 16.12 -1.37 -9.83
CA ILE A 259 17.13 -0.93 -10.82
C ILE A 259 16.48 -0.05 -11.90
N ARG A 260 15.30 -0.45 -12.41
CA ARG A 260 14.57 0.35 -13.39
C ARG A 260 14.13 1.72 -12.84
N ALA A 261 13.70 1.75 -11.58
CA ALA A 261 13.27 2.98 -10.92
C ALA A 261 14.44 3.93 -10.64
N LEU A 262 15.62 3.41 -10.33
CA LEU A 262 16.83 4.22 -10.14
C LEU A 262 17.33 4.87 -11.44
N GLY A 263 16.93 4.34 -12.61
CA GLY A 263 17.35 4.88 -13.90
C GLY A 263 18.82 4.67 -14.22
N VAL A 264 19.49 3.73 -13.56
CA VAL A 264 20.91 3.39 -13.80
C VAL A 264 21.16 2.90 -15.22
N VAL A 265 20.15 2.26 -15.84
CA VAL A 265 20.21 1.79 -17.21
C VAL A 265 19.26 2.63 -18.07
N PRO A 266 19.78 3.57 -18.91
CA PRO A 266 18.95 4.56 -19.60
C PRO A 266 17.83 4.01 -20.46
N PHE A 267 18.08 2.91 -21.19
CA PHE A 267 17.07 2.26 -22.07
C PHE A 267 16.07 1.40 -21.30
N TRP A 268 16.25 1.24 -19.99
CA TRP A 268 15.41 0.40 -19.14
C TRP A 268 14.75 1.17 -18.00
N GLN A 269 14.73 2.51 -18.08
CA GLN A 269 14.15 3.37 -17.05
C GLN A 269 12.63 3.20 -16.97
N ARG A 270 12.10 3.29 -15.74
CA ARG A 270 10.68 3.50 -15.52
C ARG A 270 10.38 4.97 -15.83
N ARG A 271 9.45 5.19 -16.76
CA ARG A 271 8.89 6.51 -17.02
C ARG A 271 7.53 6.59 -16.34
N PRO A 272 7.21 7.66 -15.62
CA PRO A 272 5.86 7.87 -15.11
C PRO A 272 4.92 8.16 -16.29
N ALA A 273 3.63 7.85 -16.13
CA ALA A 273 2.62 8.42 -17.00
C ALA A 273 2.57 9.93 -16.81
N VAL A 274 2.15 10.67 -17.82
CA VAL A 274 1.93 12.11 -17.74
C VAL A 274 0.48 12.41 -18.15
N ILE A 275 -0.09 13.47 -17.61
CA ILE A 275 -1.44 13.94 -17.92
C ILE A 275 -1.41 15.46 -18.14
N LEU A 276 -2.27 15.95 -19.03
CA LEU A 276 -2.49 17.38 -19.17
C LEU A 276 -3.32 17.90 -17.99
N ARG A 277 -3.03 19.13 -17.52
CA ARG A 277 -3.76 19.75 -16.38
C ARG A 277 -5.27 19.81 -16.62
N ASP A 278 -5.69 20.10 -17.83
CA ASP A 278 -7.11 20.18 -18.20
C ASP A 278 -7.80 18.82 -18.14
N ASP A 279 -7.10 17.75 -18.55
CA ASP A 279 -7.63 16.39 -18.47
C ASP A 279 -7.70 15.91 -17.02
N LEU A 280 -6.71 16.27 -16.19
CA LEU A 280 -6.75 15.99 -14.75
C LEU A 280 -7.98 16.65 -14.12
N MET A 281 -8.28 17.90 -14.44
CA MET A 281 -9.46 18.60 -13.91
C MET A 281 -10.78 17.93 -14.31
N ARG A 282 -10.84 17.29 -15.49
CA ARG A 282 -12.00 16.47 -15.88
C ARG A 282 -12.18 15.26 -14.96
N THR A 283 -11.09 14.57 -14.59
CA THR A 283 -11.17 13.42 -13.67
C THR A 283 -11.66 13.81 -12.28
N VAL A 284 -11.29 15.01 -11.80
CA VAL A 284 -11.77 15.55 -10.52
C VAL A 284 -13.27 15.88 -10.55
N ARG A 285 -13.76 16.48 -11.66
CA ARG A 285 -15.19 16.81 -11.81
C ARG A 285 -16.08 15.58 -11.79
N ASN A 286 -15.63 14.48 -12.37
CA ASN A 286 -16.38 13.22 -12.43
C ASN A 286 -16.33 12.42 -11.11
N ARG A 287 -15.70 12.96 -10.04
CA ARG A 287 -15.62 12.33 -8.71
C ARG A 287 -17.00 12.02 -8.11
N ASN A 288 -18.00 12.85 -8.37
CA ASN A 288 -19.36 12.71 -7.84
C ASN A 288 -20.17 11.58 -8.47
N GLU A 289 -19.69 10.97 -9.56
CA GLU A 289 -20.31 9.79 -10.19
C GLU A 289 -19.86 8.46 -9.57
N LEU A 290 -19.00 8.51 -8.54
CA LEU A 290 -18.50 7.32 -7.87
C LEU A 290 -19.63 6.63 -7.09
N MET A 291 -19.59 5.29 -7.13
CA MET A 291 -20.56 4.44 -6.42
C MET A 291 -20.62 4.78 -4.93
N THR A 292 -21.82 5.00 -4.44
CA THR A 292 -22.09 5.20 -3.00
C THR A 292 -22.24 3.85 -2.28
N ASP A 293 -22.09 3.83 -0.97
CA ASP A 293 -22.28 2.64 -0.12
C ASP A 293 -23.70 2.02 -0.20
N ALA A 294 -24.68 2.78 -0.73
CA ALA A 294 -26.05 2.31 -0.93
C ALA A 294 -26.23 1.31 -2.09
N ASP A 295 -25.21 1.08 -2.91
CA ASP A 295 -25.34 0.32 -4.16
C ASP A 295 -24.97 -1.17 -4.00
N VAL A 296 -25.59 -1.89 -3.06
CA VAL A 296 -25.35 -3.31 -2.79
C VAL A 296 -25.52 -4.17 -4.06
N GLU A 297 -26.48 -3.84 -4.94
CA GLU A 297 -26.68 -4.58 -6.19
C GLU A 297 -25.51 -4.41 -7.16
N LYS A 298 -24.94 -3.22 -7.25
CA LYS A 298 -23.70 -2.98 -8.03
C LYS A 298 -22.52 -3.75 -7.43
N TYR A 299 -22.47 -3.88 -6.11
CA TYR A 299 -21.44 -4.69 -5.43
C TYR A 299 -21.57 -6.17 -5.80
N ARG A 300 -22.80 -6.74 -5.83
CA ARG A 300 -23.05 -8.12 -6.26
C ARG A 300 -22.60 -8.35 -7.69
N GLN A 301 -23.02 -7.51 -8.63
CA GLN A 301 -22.64 -7.64 -10.04
C GLN A 301 -21.13 -7.55 -10.24
N ARG A 302 -20.44 -6.69 -9.46
CA ARG A 302 -18.99 -6.58 -9.51
C ARG A 302 -18.32 -7.82 -8.93
N ALA A 303 -18.78 -8.32 -7.78
CA ALA A 303 -18.28 -9.54 -7.16
C ALA A 303 -18.41 -10.75 -8.10
N GLU A 304 -19.53 -10.90 -8.78
CA GLU A 304 -19.72 -11.97 -9.78
C GLU A 304 -18.74 -11.88 -10.95
N ARG A 305 -18.45 -10.67 -11.45
CA ARG A 305 -17.43 -10.48 -12.50
C ARG A 305 -16.05 -10.88 -11.99
N MET A 306 -15.69 -10.49 -10.78
CA MET A 306 -14.41 -10.82 -10.16
C MET A 306 -14.27 -12.33 -9.93
N ASP A 307 -15.29 -12.99 -9.41
CA ASP A 307 -15.28 -14.42 -9.19
C ASP A 307 -15.12 -15.20 -10.51
N LYS A 308 -15.82 -14.78 -11.57
CA LYS A 308 -15.62 -15.35 -12.92
C LYS A 308 -14.20 -15.15 -13.45
N GLU A 309 -13.57 -14.02 -13.17
CA GLU A 309 -12.19 -13.77 -13.56
C GLU A 309 -11.20 -14.62 -12.75
N ILE A 310 -11.43 -14.76 -11.44
CA ILE A 310 -10.68 -15.68 -10.57
C ILE A 310 -10.76 -17.10 -11.11
N GLU A 311 -11.96 -17.59 -11.45
CA GLU A 311 -12.16 -18.94 -12.00
C GLU A 311 -11.45 -19.13 -13.34
N ARG A 312 -11.56 -18.17 -14.27
CA ARG A 312 -10.86 -18.21 -15.57
C ARG A 312 -9.35 -18.26 -15.38
N SER A 313 -8.80 -17.41 -14.52
CA SER A 313 -7.37 -17.39 -14.23
C SER A 313 -6.92 -18.69 -13.55
N SER A 314 -7.74 -19.27 -12.67
CA SER A 314 -7.49 -20.53 -11.98
C SER A 314 -7.42 -21.72 -12.92
N SER A 315 -8.29 -21.78 -13.92
CA SER A 315 -8.33 -22.89 -14.89
C SER A 315 -7.07 -22.90 -15.78
N TRP A 316 -6.61 -21.73 -16.21
CA TRP A 316 -5.40 -21.57 -17.01
C TRP A 316 -4.14 -21.97 -16.22
N LEU A 317 -4.05 -21.55 -14.97
CA LEU A 317 -2.88 -21.78 -14.12
C LEU A 317 -2.72 -23.23 -13.66
N ARG A 318 -3.80 -24.00 -13.51
CA ARG A 318 -3.71 -25.45 -13.26
C ARG A 318 -2.96 -26.19 -14.39
N ARG A 319 -2.98 -25.66 -15.60
CA ARG A 319 -2.27 -26.22 -16.76
C ARG A 319 -0.79 -25.86 -16.78
N TRP A 320 -0.33 -24.83 -16.06
CA TRP A 320 1.02 -24.29 -16.13
C TRP A 320 1.79 -24.34 -14.78
N LYS A 321 1.64 -25.42 -14.01
CA LYS A 321 2.38 -25.66 -12.77
C LYS A 321 3.89 -25.31 -12.84
N PRO A 322 4.64 -25.66 -13.93
CA PRO A 322 6.06 -25.31 -14.04
C PRO A 322 6.36 -23.82 -14.02
N TYR A 323 5.48 -22.99 -14.59
CA TYR A 323 5.62 -21.53 -14.60
C TYR A 323 5.52 -20.91 -13.19
N TYR A 324 4.72 -21.49 -12.28
CA TYR A 324 4.63 -21.08 -10.89
C TYR A 324 5.93 -21.32 -10.14
N TYR A 325 6.54 -22.49 -10.30
CA TYR A 325 7.83 -22.81 -9.68
C TYR A 325 8.94 -21.90 -10.21
N TYR A 326 8.96 -21.63 -11.51
CA TYR A 326 9.90 -20.67 -12.10
C TYR A 326 9.73 -19.26 -11.53
N ARG A 327 8.51 -18.72 -11.48
CA ARG A 327 8.26 -17.40 -10.88
C ARG A 327 8.55 -17.34 -9.39
N TYR A 328 8.34 -18.44 -8.68
CA TYR A 328 8.73 -18.55 -7.28
C TYR A 328 10.24 -18.50 -7.10
N LEU A 329 10.99 -19.28 -7.86
CA LEU A 329 12.46 -19.26 -7.86
C LEU A 329 12.99 -17.87 -8.23
N VAL A 330 12.45 -17.22 -9.26
CA VAL A 330 12.81 -15.84 -9.62
C VAL A 330 12.53 -14.86 -8.47
N LYS A 331 11.44 -15.01 -7.72
CA LYS A 331 11.17 -14.17 -6.53
C LYS A 331 12.10 -14.46 -5.36
N CYS A 332 12.49 -15.70 -5.16
CA CYS A 332 13.50 -16.05 -4.14
C CYS A 332 14.87 -15.45 -4.47
N CYS A 333 15.21 -15.38 -5.76
CA CYS A 333 16.42 -14.72 -6.24
C CYS A 333 16.32 -13.19 -6.27
N ASP A 334 15.11 -12.63 -6.18
CA ASP A 334 14.84 -11.19 -6.19
C ASP A 334 14.93 -10.56 -4.78
N ALA A 335 15.16 -11.38 -3.75
CA ALA A 335 15.41 -10.95 -2.38
C ALA A 335 16.91 -10.66 -2.22
N LEU A 336 17.23 -9.38 -1.97
CA LEU A 336 18.60 -8.94 -1.75
C LEU A 336 19.00 -9.02 -0.27
N PRO A 337 20.31 -9.19 0.02
CA PRO A 337 20.84 -9.03 1.36
C PRO A 337 20.40 -7.71 1.99
N SER A 338 20.21 -7.70 3.30
CA SER A 338 19.78 -6.53 4.07
C SER A 338 20.73 -5.32 3.98
N SER A 339 21.98 -5.54 3.54
CA SER A 339 22.99 -4.50 3.33
C SER A 339 22.79 -3.69 2.05
N MET A 340 22.02 -4.19 1.08
CA MET A 340 21.77 -3.48 -0.18
C MET A 340 20.57 -2.53 -0.03
N THR A 341 20.74 -1.30 -0.49
CA THR A 341 19.68 -0.26 -0.49
C THR A 341 18.82 -0.28 -1.75
N PHE A 342 19.13 -1.17 -2.70
CA PHE A 342 18.43 -1.31 -3.97
C PHE A 342 17.27 -2.29 -3.82
N GLY A 343 16.10 -1.90 -4.22
CA GLY A 343 14.90 -2.72 -4.22
C GLY A 343 13.68 -1.85 -4.49
N GLN A 344 12.60 -2.46 -4.94
CA GLN A 344 11.35 -1.74 -5.11
C GLN A 344 10.63 -1.57 -3.77
N ASP A 345 10.66 -2.60 -2.93
CA ASP A 345 9.90 -2.65 -1.71
C ASP A 345 10.78 -3.10 -0.54
N PHE A 346 10.43 -2.68 0.67
CA PHE A 346 10.97 -3.18 1.92
C PHE A 346 10.02 -4.23 2.51
N ASP A 347 10.57 -5.36 2.96
CA ASP A 347 9.88 -6.40 3.72
C ASP A 347 10.50 -6.44 5.11
N VAL A 348 9.75 -6.00 6.10
CA VAL A 348 10.23 -5.78 7.47
C VAL A 348 9.46 -6.69 8.43
N LEU A 349 10.18 -7.40 9.28
CA LEU A 349 9.62 -8.14 10.41
C LEU A 349 10.01 -7.42 11.70
N VAL A 350 9.04 -7.07 12.50
CA VAL A 350 9.23 -6.41 13.81
C VAL A 350 8.50 -7.14 14.90
N GLN A 351 8.90 -6.86 16.15
CA GLN A 351 8.28 -7.41 17.35
C GLN A 351 7.95 -6.27 18.32
N LYS A 352 6.79 -6.37 18.99
CA LYS A 352 6.49 -5.59 20.18
C LYS A 352 7.19 -6.24 21.37
N VAL A 353 8.08 -5.52 22.00
CA VAL A 353 8.77 -5.96 23.23
C VAL A 353 7.96 -5.61 24.45
#